data_91c652bf485b0451980df78f134fc3be
#
_entry.id   91c652bf485b0451980df78f134fc3be
#
_cell.length_a   1.000
_cell.length_b   1.000
_cell.length_c   1.000
_cell.angle_alpha   90.00
_cell.angle_beta   90.00
_cell.angle_gamma   90.00
#
_symmetry.space_group_name_H-M   'P 1'
#
loop_
_entity.id
_entity.type
_entity.pdbx_description
1 polymer ?
#
loop_
_entity_poly.entity_id
_entity_poly.type
_entity_poly.pdbx_seq_one_letter_code
_entity_poly.pdbx_strand_id
1 'polypeptide(L)'
;MAEKVAVIYYSATGNTEAMAEAVAVGAKSTGAEVLLAPVSDVDPVEIGNTCHHIILGCSAWGVEVIEEAQMKPFCNKLKPFLTGKIMGIFGSCGWSRGAWLNSWYNELHFAGASFPAQPLLAYGYPDEESLKKCEALGKKVAETK
;
A
#
# COMPACT_ATOMS: atom_id res chain seq x y z
N MET A 1 -12.69 9.21 -17.76
CA MET A 1 -12.78 9.46 -16.31
C MET A 1 -11.50 9.03 -15.60
N ALA A 2 -11.03 9.81 -14.66
CA ALA A 2 -9.85 9.47 -13.90
C ALA A 2 -10.13 8.29 -12.97
N GLU A 3 -9.17 7.38 -12.86
CA GLU A 3 -9.26 6.29 -11.89
C GLU A 3 -9.10 6.85 -10.48
N LYS A 4 -9.76 6.24 -9.53
CA LYS A 4 -9.61 6.61 -8.12
C LYS A 4 -8.67 5.63 -7.45
N VAL A 5 -7.54 6.13 -6.95
CA VAL A 5 -6.51 5.33 -6.31
C VAL A 5 -6.45 5.71 -4.83
N ALA A 6 -6.58 4.72 -3.96
CA ALA A 6 -6.41 4.93 -2.53
C ALA A 6 -5.00 4.51 -2.12
N VAL A 7 -4.26 5.41 -1.49
CA VAL A 7 -2.94 5.12 -0.90
C VAL A 7 -3.10 5.23 0.61
N ILE A 8 -3.09 4.10 1.29
CA ILE A 8 -3.42 4.02 2.71
C ILE A 8 -2.27 3.37 3.45
N TYR A 9 -1.84 3.99 4.55
CA TYR A 9 -0.62 3.55 5.21
C TYR A 9 -0.74 3.57 6.73
N TYR A 10 0.10 2.75 7.37
CA TYR A 10 0.43 2.83 8.78
C TYR A 10 1.91 3.17 8.90
N SER A 11 2.24 4.24 9.63
CA SER A 11 3.63 4.66 9.82
C SER A 11 3.90 4.91 11.30
N ALA A 12 4.85 4.16 11.86
CA ALA A 12 5.23 4.31 13.27
C ALA A 12 6.23 5.46 13.45
N THR A 13 7.12 5.69 12.48
CA THR A 13 8.24 6.64 12.64
C THR A 13 8.34 7.67 11.52
N GLY A 14 7.39 7.68 10.58
CA GLY A 14 7.42 8.58 9.44
C GLY A 14 8.05 8.01 8.17
N ASN A 15 8.74 6.89 8.25
CA ASN A 15 9.40 6.29 7.08
C ASN A 15 8.38 5.82 6.05
N THR A 16 7.38 5.08 6.48
CA THR A 16 6.32 4.60 5.59
C THR A 16 5.48 5.75 5.05
N GLU A 17 5.27 6.79 5.86
CA GLU A 17 4.55 7.98 5.41
C GLU A 17 5.28 8.67 4.25
N ALA A 18 6.61 8.80 4.34
CA ALA A 18 7.40 9.37 3.25
C ALA A 18 7.27 8.54 1.98
N MET A 19 7.27 7.20 2.11
CA MET A 19 7.04 6.31 0.98
C MET A 19 5.65 6.51 0.40
N ALA A 20 4.63 6.60 1.25
CA ALA A 20 3.25 6.77 0.82
C ALA A 20 3.07 8.07 0.02
N GLU A 21 3.71 9.15 0.45
CA GLU A 21 3.66 10.42 -0.26
C GLU A 21 4.26 10.29 -1.67
N ALA A 22 5.38 9.58 -1.81
CA ALA A 22 5.99 9.34 -3.12
C ALA A 22 5.12 8.45 -4.00
N VAL A 23 4.52 7.40 -3.43
CA VAL A 23 3.56 6.55 -4.16
C VAL A 23 2.40 7.40 -4.70
N ALA A 24 1.88 8.30 -3.87
CA ALA A 24 0.78 9.19 -4.28
C ALA A 24 1.19 10.12 -5.41
N VAL A 25 2.41 10.65 -5.38
CA VAL A 25 2.94 11.49 -6.48
C VAL A 25 2.95 10.71 -7.79
N GLY A 26 3.45 9.47 -7.76
CA GLY A 26 3.48 8.62 -8.95
C GLY A 26 2.10 8.32 -9.50
N ALA A 27 1.15 8.00 -8.63
CA ALA A 27 -0.23 7.74 -9.04
C ALA A 27 -0.88 9.00 -9.66
N LYS A 28 -0.67 10.15 -9.04
CA LYS A 28 -1.21 11.43 -9.56
C LYS A 28 -0.66 11.77 -10.93
N SER A 29 0.57 11.36 -11.24
CA SER A 29 1.21 11.67 -12.52
C SER A 29 0.46 11.04 -13.71
N THR A 30 -0.40 10.06 -13.47
CA THR A 30 -1.20 9.42 -14.52
C THR A 30 -2.53 10.14 -14.78
N GLY A 31 -2.84 11.18 -14.00
CA GLY A 31 -4.13 11.85 -14.04
C GLY A 31 -5.16 11.25 -13.10
N ALA A 32 -4.79 10.24 -12.31
CA ALA A 32 -5.71 9.61 -11.36
C ALA A 32 -6.07 10.54 -10.22
N GLU A 33 -7.26 10.35 -9.67
CA GLU A 33 -7.67 10.97 -8.41
C GLU A 33 -7.10 10.13 -7.27
N VAL A 34 -6.30 10.72 -6.39
CA VAL A 34 -5.62 9.99 -5.33
C VAL A 34 -6.10 10.42 -3.95
N LEU A 35 -6.52 9.42 -3.16
CA LEU A 35 -6.79 9.60 -1.75
C LEU A 35 -5.57 9.08 -0.99
N LEU A 36 -4.86 9.96 -0.29
CA LEU A 36 -3.72 9.61 0.55
C LEU A 36 -4.10 9.82 2.01
N ALA A 37 -4.09 8.76 2.80
CA ALA A 37 -4.50 8.85 4.20
C ALA A 37 -3.88 7.77 5.07
N PRO A 38 -3.64 8.07 6.36
CA PRO A 38 -3.31 7.01 7.30
C PRO A 38 -4.50 6.09 7.50
N VAL A 39 -4.22 4.83 7.83
CA VAL A 39 -5.23 3.79 7.94
C VAL A 39 -6.31 4.12 8.98
N SER A 40 -5.96 4.89 10.03
CA SER A 40 -6.90 5.28 11.07
C SER A 40 -7.96 6.28 10.61
N ASP A 41 -7.75 6.93 9.47
CA ASP A 41 -8.63 7.99 8.98
C ASP A 41 -9.64 7.51 7.93
N VAL A 42 -9.63 6.23 7.56
CA VAL A 42 -10.47 5.70 6.49
C VAL A 42 -11.23 4.46 6.92
N ASP A 43 -12.39 4.26 6.29
CA ASP A 43 -13.23 3.09 6.52
C ASP A 43 -12.94 2.05 5.42
N PRO A 44 -12.56 0.82 5.79
CA PRO A 44 -12.26 -0.21 4.80
C PRO A 44 -13.44 -0.57 3.90
N VAL A 45 -14.65 -0.53 4.41
CA VAL A 45 -15.84 -0.83 3.60
C VAL A 45 -16.05 0.25 2.54
N GLU A 46 -15.90 1.51 2.92
CA GLU A 46 -16.00 2.62 1.98
C GLU A 46 -14.92 2.55 0.90
N ILE A 47 -13.69 2.26 1.30
CA ILE A 47 -12.58 2.10 0.35
C ILE A 47 -12.86 0.95 -0.61
N GLY A 48 -13.33 -0.18 -0.09
CA GLY A 48 -13.66 -1.34 -0.92
C GLY A 48 -14.76 -1.06 -1.94
N ASN A 49 -15.73 -0.22 -1.59
CA ASN A 49 -16.85 0.12 -2.46
C ASN A 49 -16.53 1.20 -3.48
N THR A 50 -15.59 2.08 -3.21
CA THR A 50 -15.36 3.27 -4.04
C THR A 50 -14.07 3.24 -4.84
N CYS A 51 -13.08 2.44 -4.45
CA CYS A 51 -11.78 2.44 -5.11
C CYS A 51 -11.51 1.09 -5.78
N HIS A 52 -11.18 1.13 -7.07
CA HIS A 52 -10.78 -0.06 -7.82
C HIS A 52 -9.27 -0.32 -7.66
N HIS A 53 -8.49 0.73 -7.44
CA HIS A 53 -7.04 0.67 -7.27
C HIS A 53 -6.70 1.02 -5.83
N ILE A 54 -6.00 0.13 -5.12
CA ILE A 54 -5.70 0.30 -3.70
C ILE A 54 -4.23 -0.02 -3.47
N ILE A 55 -3.50 0.91 -2.86
CA ILE A 55 -2.11 0.71 -2.50
C ILE A 55 -1.99 0.85 -0.99
N LEU A 56 -1.44 -0.18 -0.34
CA LEU A 56 -1.31 -0.21 1.10
C LEU A 56 0.17 -0.19 1.51
N GLY A 57 0.47 0.58 2.53
CA GLY A 57 1.82 0.65 3.08
C GLY A 57 1.83 0.45 4.59
N CYS A 58 2.85 -0.23 5.10
CA CYS A 58 2.94 -0.54 6.51
C CYS A 58 4.39 -0.60 6.99
N SER A 59 4.62 -0.13 8.22
CA SER A 59 5.89 -0.36 8.91
C SER A 59 5.89 -1.78 9.48
N ALA A 60 7.04 -2.45 9.46
CA ALA A 60 7.20 -3.71 10.19
C ALA A 60 7.01 -3.44 11.69
N TRP A 61 6.34 -4.32 12.37
CA TRP A 61 6.05 -4.17 13.79
C TRP A 61 6.55 -5.39 14.56
N GLY A 62 7.29 -5.14 15.65
CA GLY A 62 7.78 -6.22 16.51
C GLY A 62 8.60 -7.25 15.76
N VAL A 63 8.16 -8.50 15.77
CA VAL A 63 8.85 -9.62 15.14
C VAL A 63 8.30 -9.92 13.74
N GLU A 64 8.52 -9.03 12.82
CA GLU A 64 8.26 -9.26 11.39
C GLU A 64 6.81 -9.61 11.04
N VAL A 65 5.85 -8.83 11.56
CA VAL A 65 4.45 -8.95 11.16
C VAL A 65 3.93 -7.58 10.75
N ILE A 66 2.84 -7.54 9.99
CA ILE A 66 2.18 -6.28 9.72
C ILE A 66 1.61 -5.74 11.04
N GLU A 67 1.42 -4.43 11.09
CA GLU A 67 0.89 -3.79 12.29
C GLU A 67 -0.48 -4.37 12.63
N GLU A 68 -0.65 -4.84 13.86
CA GLU A 68 -1.81 -5.63 14.27
C GLU A 68 -2.98 -4.83 14.82
N ALA A 69 -2.73 -3.59 15.26
CA ALA A 69 -3.80 -2.80 15.89
C ALA A 69 -4.68 -2.06 14.89
N GLN A 70 -4.13 -1.65 13.76
CA GLN A 70 -4.84 -0.84 12.77
C GLN A 70 -4.83 -1.45 11.38
N MET A 71 -3.65 -1.76 10.83
CA MET A 71 -3.55 -2.23 9.45
C MET A 71 -4.13 -3.63 9.28
N LYS A 72 -3.84 -4.55 10.18
CA LYS A 72 -4.36 -5.91 10.06
C LYS A 72 -5.89 -5.96 10.12
N PRO A 73 -6.55 -5.30 11.10
CA PRO A 73 -8.02 -5.24 11.11
C PRO A 73 -8.59 -4.58 9.86
N PHE A 74 -7.95 -3.52 9.37
CA PHE A 74 -8.35 -2.85 8.14
C PHE A 74 -8.34 -3.84 6.97
N CYS A 75 -7.25 -4.58 6.80
CA CYS A 75 -7.12 -5.56 5.72
C CYS A 75 -8.15 -6.67 5.84
N ASN A 76 -8.41 -7.15 7.05
CA ASN A 76 -9.41 -8.21 7.25
C ASN A 76 -10.79 -7.76 6.81
N LYS A 77 -11.16 -6.52 7.08
CA LYS A 77 -12.45 -5.96 6.64
C LYS A 77 -12.48 -5.64 5.15
N LEU A 78 -11.32 -5.36 4.56
CA LEU A 78 -11.21 -5.07 3.14
C LEU A 78 -11.25 -6.33 2.26
N LYS A 79 -10.81 -7.48 2.78
CA LYS A 79 -10.69 -8.71 2.01
C LYS A 79 -11.93 -9.09 1.20
N PRO A 80 -13.17 -8.98 1.71
CA PRO A 80 -14.35 -9.33 0.92
C PRO A 80 -14.53 -8.51 -0.36
N PHE A 81 -13.86 -7.37 -0.46
CA PHE A 81 -13.97 -6.45 -1.59
C PHE A 81 -12.83 -6.59 -2.59
N LEU A 82 -11.85 -7.47 -2.35
CA LEU A 82 -10.60 -7.48 -3.10
C LEU A 82 -10.67 -8.19 -4.45
N THR A 83 -11.66 -9.05 -4.68
CA THR A 83 -11.78 -9.73 -5.97
C THR A 83 -11.87 -8.71 -7.10
N GLY A 84 -10.95 -8.77 -8.05
CA GLY A 84 -10.92 -7.86 -9.18
C GLY A 84 -10.25 -6.51 -8.93
N LYS A 85 -9.80 -6.25 -7.71
CA LYS A 85 -9.08 -5.00 -7.42
C LYS A 85 -7.65 -5.06 -7.94
N ILE A 86 -7.12 -3.90 -8.30
CA ILE A 86 -5.71 -3.73 -8.66
C ILE A 86 -5.01 -3.16 -7.44
N MET A 87 -3.99 -3.85 -6.95
CA MET A 87 -3.31 -3.46 -5.72
C MET A 87 -1.81 -3.35 -5.85
N GLY A 88 -1.22 -2.61 -4.95
CA GLY A 88 0.20 -2.60 -4.67
C GLY A 88 0.42 -2.55 -3.17
N ILE A 89 1.54 -3.04 -2.70
CA ILE A 89 1.92 -2.89 -1.30
C ILE A 89 3.38 -2.46 -1.18
N PHE A 90 3.66 -1.73 -0.13
CA PHE A 90 5.01 -1.30 0.20
C PHE A 90 5.19 -1.31 1.70
N GLY A 91 6.43 -1.32 2.15
CA GLY A 91 6.70 -1.32 3.58
C GLY A 91 8.08 -0.82 3.92
N SER A 92 8.26 -0.45 5.18
CA SER A 92 9.56 -0.08 5.72
C SER A 92 9.89 -0.97 6.91
N CYS A 93 11.18 -1.25 7.09
CA CYS A 93 11.66 -2.02 8.23
C CYS A 93 13.06 -1.57 8.59
N GLY A 94 13.52 -1.95 9.79
CA GLY A 94 14.87 -1.60 10.25
C GLY A 94 15.90 -2.66 9.93
N TRP A 95 15.53 -3.93 10.05
CA TRP A 95 16.51 -5.03 9.96
C TRP A 95 15.98 -6.31 9.32
N SER A 96 14.69 -6.45 9.17
CA SER A 96 14.11 -7.68 8.63
C SER A 96 14.33 -7.79 7.12
N ARG A 97 14.17 -9.00 6.58
CA ARG A 97 14.33 -9.26 5.15
C ARG A 97 13.01 -9.19 4.38
N GLY A 98 11.97 -8.69 5.00
CA GLY A 98 10.70 -8.49 4.32
C GLY A 98 9.85 -9.74 4.18
N ALA A 99 10.13 -10.81 4.93
CA ALA A 99 9.29 -12.00 4.92
C ALA A 99 7.84 -11.65 5.26
N TRP A 100 7.64 -10.74 6.22
CA TRP A 100 6.31 -10.26 6.59
C TRP A 100 5.58 -9.57 5.43
N LEU A 101 6.32 -8.87 4.58
CA LEU A 101 5.75 -8.19 3.42
C LEU A 101 5.27 -9.21 2.38
N ASN A 102 6.06 -10.24 2.14
CA ASN A 102 5.68 -11.31 1.22
C ASN A 102 4.48 -12.12 1.73
N SER A 103 4.41 -12.36 3.04
CA SER A 103 3.26 -13.03 3.64
C SER A 103 1.99 -12.19 3.48
N TRP A 104 2.11 -10.88 3.66
CA TRP A 104 1.02 -9.93 3.46
C TRP A 104 0.57 -9.91 2.00
N TYR A 105 1.52 -9.87 1.08
CA TYR A 105 1.24 -9.95 -0.35
C TYR A 105 0.44 -11.21 -0.70
N ASN A 106 0.91 -12.37 -0.23
CA ASN A 106 0.25 -13.64 -0.50
C ASN A 106 -1.17 -13.67 0.04
N GLU A 107 -1.38 -13.13 1.23
CA GLU A 107 -2.69 -13.07 1.86
C GLU A 107 -3.68 -12.23 1.03
N LEU A 108 -3.25 -11.06 0.57
CA LEU A 108 -4.10 -10.18 -0.23
C LEU A 108 -4.33 -10.73 -1.63
N HIS A 109 -3.31 -11.32 -2.23
CA HIS A 109 -3.44 -11.96 -3.54
C HIS A 109 -4.41 -13.13 -3.49
N PHE A 110 -4.31 -13.95 -2.45
CA PHE A 110 -5.22 -15.07 -2.25
C PHE A 110 -6.67 -14.60 -2.07
N ALA A 111 -6.87 -13.42 -1.52
CA ALA A 111 -8.21 -12.83 -1.37
C ALA A 111 -8.82 -12.33 -2.69
N GLY A 112 -8.06 -12.34 -3.78
CA GLY A 112 -8.59 -12.03 -5.11
C GLY A 112 -8.01 -10.79 -5.79
N ALA A 113 -7.09 -10.08 -5.14
CA ALA A 113 -6.49 -8.89 -5.73
C ALA A 113 -5.42 -9.24 -6.77
N SER A 114 -5.27 -8.39 -7.77
CA SER A 114 -4.20 -8.49 -8.77
C SER A 114 -3.10 -7.48 -8.46
N PHE A 115 -1.85 -7.89 -8.61
CA PHE A 115 -0.69 -7.04 -8.31
C PHE A 115 0.15 -6.86 -9.57
N PRO A 116 0.13 -5.68 -10.21
CA PRO A 116 0.96 -5.45 -11.40
C PRO A 116 2.43 -5.27 -11.08
N ALA A 117 2.81 -5.11 -9.82
CA ALA A 117 4.18 -4.92 -9.41
C ALA A 117 4.48 -5.73 -8.13
N GLN A 118 5.75 -6.03 -7.92
CA GLN A 118 6.20 -6.72 -6.70
C GLN A 118 6.06 -5.82 -5.48
N PRO A 119 5.91 -6.42 -4.28
CA PRO A 119 5.96 -5.63 -3.04
C PRO A 119 7.27 -4.85 -2.94
N LEU A 120 7.19 -3.61 -2.47
CA LEU A 120 8.34 -2.71 -2.38
C LEU A 120 8.76 -2.52 -0.93
N LEU A 121 10.02 -2.82 -0.62
CA LEU A 121 10.56 -2.72 0.73
C LEU A 121 11.68 -1.68 0.79
N ALA A 122 11.68 -0.84 1.81
CA ALA A 122 12.77 0.07 2.11
C ALA A 122 13.27 -0.14 3.54
N TYR A 123 14.54 0.13 3.78
CA TYR A 123 15.16 -0.01 5.09
C TYR A 123 15.40 1.38 5.68
N GLY A 124 14.90 1.61 6.90
CA GLY A 124 15.01 2.90 7.56
C GLY A 124 14.27 3.99 6.79
N TYR A 125 14.75 5.23 6.86
CA TYR A 125 14.16 6.32 6.09
C TYR A 125 14.46 6.12 4.61
N PRO A 126 13.46 6.22 3.73
CA PRO A 126 13.69 5.93 2.31
C PRO A 126 14.64 6.97 1.68
N ASP A 127 15.63 6.46 0.95
CA ASP A 127 16.56 7.32 0.21
C ASP A 127 15.93 7.75 -1.13
N GLU A 128 16.67 8.54 -1.89
CA GLU A 128 16.18 9.07 -3.16
C GLU A 128 15.80 7.94 -4.13
N GLU A 129 16.60 6.88 -4.20
CA GLU A 129 16.31 5.73 -5.07
C GLU A 129 15.03 5.02 -4.63
N SER A 130 14.85 4.80 -3.33
CA SER A 130 13.64 4.17 -2.79
C SER A 130 12.41 5.02 -3.07
N LEU A 131 12.51 6.35 -2.95
CA LEU A 131 11.40 7.24 -3.26
C LEU A 131 11.02 7.20 -4.74
N LYS A 132 12.00 7.08 -5.63
CA LYS A 132 11.73 6.90 -7.06
C LYS A 132 11.02 5.59 -7.34
N LYS A 133 11.38 4.52 -6.65
CA LYS A 133 10.69 3.23 -6.76
C LYS A 133 9.25 3.33 -6.25
N CYS A 134 9.02 4.11 -5.21
CA CYS A 134 7.67 4.37 -4.70
C CYS A 134 6.83 5.10 -5.75
N GLU A 135 7.37 6.12 -6.40
CA GLU A 135 6.68 6.82 -7.48
C GLU A 135 6.35 5.86 -8.62
N ALA A 136 7.30 4.99 -8.99
CA ALA A 136 7.08 4.00 -10.04
C ALA A 136 5.97 3.01 -9.66
N LEU A 137 5.91 2.58 -8.40
CA LEU A 137 4.86 1.71 -7.92
C LEU A 137 3.48 2.36 -8.05
N GLY A 138 3.35 3.61 -7.60
CA GLY A 138 2.10 4.34 -7.70
C GLY A 138 1.64 4.49 -9.14
N LYS A 139 2.55 4.85 -10.02
CA LYS A 139 2.27 4.99 -11.44
C LYS A 139 1.84 3.67 -12.06
N LYS A 140 2.55 2.59 -11.76
CA LYS A 140 2.25 1.26 -12.32
C LYS A 140 0.86 0.78 -11.92
N VAL A 141 0.51 0.91 -10.65
CA VAL A 141 -0.81 0.51 -10.18
C VAL A 141 -1.91 1.36 -10.83
N ALA A 142 -1.72 2.68 -10.85
CA ALA A 142 -2.73 3.59 -11.40
C ALA A 142 -2.95 3.38 -12.90
N GLU A 143 -1.92 2.99 -13.65
CA GLU A 143 -2.02 2.76 -15.09
C GLU A 143 -2.65 1.41 -15.44
N THR A 144 -2.65 0.46 -14.52
CA THR A 144 -3.14 -0.89 -14.76
C THR A 144 -4.67 -0.90 -14.73
N LYS A 145 -5.26 -1.56 -15.68
CA LYS A 145 -6.73 -1.64 -15.80
C LYS A 145 -7.28 -3.01 -15.46
#